data_845a2867346054616d385796b64841a1
#
_entry.id   845a2867346054616d385796b64841a1
#
_cell.length_a   1.000
_cell.length_b   1.000
_cell.length_c   1.000
_cell.angle_alpha   90.00
_cell.angle_beta   90.00
_cell.angle_gamma   90.00
#
_symmetry.space_group_name_H-M   'P 1'
#
loop_
_entity.id
_entity.type
_entity.pdbx_description
1 polymer ?
#
loop_
_entity_poly.entity_id
_entity_poly.type
_entity_poly.pdbx_seq_one_letter_code
_entity_poly.pdbx_strand_id
1 'polypeptide(L)'
;MEKFTQKWAIVSLLEDVEEGSEFYFTDFPLHVTLAGVFSTPADKDQLVHGLAGLLRKQSLIEIEADEADFFGPNEDIPVMRIKQSGELKKLHLQIHDWLTSLHVEYNSPQYQGSGYHPHCTVQRDTSLSLGEQRVLTSVSLIDLFPNNDGYQRKIVKTIQLG
;
A
#
# COMPACT_ATOMS: atom_id res chain seq x y z
N MET A 1 4.65 11.90 -26.37
CA MET A 1 3.93 10.62 -26.16
C MET A 1 4.27 10.06 -24.79
N GLU A 2 3.29 9.99 -23.92
CA GLU A 2 3.48 9.38 -22.64
C GLU A 2 3.73 7.89 -22.79
N LYS A 3 4.85 7.43 -22.25
CA LYS A 3 5.07 6.01 -22.08
C LYS A 3 4.34 5.57 -20.81
N PHE A 4 3.44 4.62 -20.94
CA PHE A 4 2.97 3.92 -19.76
C PHE A 4 4.16 3.28 -19.07
N THR A 5 4.40 3.70 -17.86
CA THR A 5 5.49 3.18 -17.04
C THR A 5 4.91 2.20 -16.05
N GLN A 6 5.62 1.11 -15.82
CA GLN A 6 5.26 0.16 -14.77
C GLN A 6 5.14 0.90 -13.44
N LYS A 7 4.00 0.75 -12.78
CA LYS A 7 3.74 1.32 -11.46
C LYS A 7 3.47 0.20 -10.46
N TRP A 8 3.80 0.48 -9.22
CA TRP A 8 3.65 -0.44 -8.10
C TRP A 8 3.02 0.27 -6.91
N ALA A 9 2.50 -0.50 -5.98
CA ALA A 9 2.13 -0.03 -4.65
C ALA A 9 2.45 -1.13 -3.64
N ILE A 10 2.68 -0.75 -2.40
CA ILE A 10 2.90 -1.69 -1.30
C ILE A 10 1.81 -1.43 -0.28
N VAL A 11 1.03 -2.47 0.02
CA VAL A 11 -0.15 -2.34 0.87
C VAL A 11 -0.20 -3.49 1.87
N SER A 12 -0.96 -3.31 2.95
CA SER A 12 -1.37 -4.40 3.82
C SER A 12 -2.85 -4.64 3.59
N LEU A 13 -3.19 -5.82 3.08
CA LEU A 13 -4.58 -6.17 2.76
C LEU A 13 -5.33 -6.51 4.05
N LEU A 14 -6.56 -6.01 4.15
CA LEU A 14 -7.46 -6.28 5.27
C LEU A 14 -8.52 -7.32 4.91
N GLU A 15 -8.47 -7.86 3.70
CA GLU A 15 -9.33 -8.95 3.23
C GLU A 15 -8.42 -10.10 2.79
N ASP A 16 -8.92 -11.32 2.91
CA ASP A 16 -8.18 -12.51 2.48
C ASP A 16 -8.23 -12.61 0.95
N VAL A 17 -7.12 -12.29 0.31
CA VAL A 17 -6.96 -12.38 -1.14
C VAL A 17 -5.65 -13.09 -1.42
N GLU A 18 -5.69 -14.12 -2.24
CA GLU A 18 -4.53 -14.94 -2.53
C GLU A 18 -3.48 -14.22 -3.38
N GLU A 19 -2.22 -14.52 -3.13
CA GLU A 19 -1.12 -14.11 -3.98
C GLU A 19 -1.39 -14.59 -5.42
N GLY A 20 -1.10 -13.73 -6.39
CA GLY A 20 -1.37 -14.02 -7.80
C GLY A 20 -2.74 -13.58 -8.28
N SER A 21 -3.64 -13.20 -7.37
CA SER A 21 -4.97 -12.74 -7.76
C SER A 21 -4.90 -11.45 -8.57
N GLU A 22 -5.79 -11.35 -9.55
CA GLU A 22 -5.96 -10.15 -10.38
C GLU A 22 -7.36 -9.59 -10.17
N PHE A 23 -7.48 -8.27 -10.22
CA PHE A 23 -8.76 -7.60 -10.07
C PHE A 23 -8.74 -6.26 -10.81
N TYR A 24 -9.94 -5.77 -11.13
CA TYR A 24 -10.09 -4.47 -11.75
C TYR A 24 -9.83 -3.37 -10.71
N PHE A 25 -9.35 -2.20 -11.14
CA PHE A 25 -8.92 -1.15 -10.21
C PHE A 25 -10.05 -0.67 -9.28
N THR A 26 -11.31 -0.80 -9.68
CA THR A 26 -12.47 -0.43 -8.85
C THR A 26 -12.85 -1.53 -7.83
N ASP A 27 -12.25 -2.70 -7.94
CA ASP A 27 -12.53 -3.86 -7.08
C ASP A 27 -11.39 -4.14 -6.09
N PHE A 28 -10.60 -3.12 -5.78
CA PHE A 28 -9.45 -3.27 -4.90
C PHE A 28 -9.92 -3.74 -3.51
N PRO A 29 -9.33 -4.81 -2.96
CA PRO A 29 -9.63 -5.22 -1.59
C PRO A 29 -9.30 -4.13 -0.58
N LEU A 30 -10.01 -4.11 0.54
CA LEU A 30 -9.76 -3.15 1.62
C LEU A 30 -8.32 -3.27 2.10
N HIS A 31 -7.63 -2.15 2.26
CA HIS A 31 -6.20 -2.17 2.57
C HIS A 31 -5.73 -0.87 3.22
N VAL A 32 -4.57 -0.95 3.87
CA VAL A 32 -3.80 0.22 4.31
C VAL A 32 -2.57 0.31 3.40
N THR A 33 -2.38 1.46 2.77
CA THR A 33 -1.23 1.69 1.90
C THR A 33 0.01 1.98 2.75
N LEU A 34 1.10 1.28 2.45
CA LEU A 34 2.40 1.48 3.11
C LEU A 34 3.36 2.26 2.20
N ALA A 35 3.25 2.09 0.90
CA ALA A 35 3.93 2.93 -0.09
C ALA A 35 2.95 3.18 -1.23
N GLY A 36 2.62 4.44 -1.45
CA GLY A 36 1.70 4.86 -2.50
C GLY A 36 2.27 4.60 -3.88
N VAL A 37 1.48 4.84 -4.91
CA VAL A 37 1.85 4.55 -6.31
C VAL A 37 3.24 5.08 -6.64
N PHE A 38 4.12 4.19 -7.08
CA PHE A 38 5.50 4.54 -7.41
C PHE A 38 6.01 3.79 -8.64
N SER A 39 7.07 4.33 -9.22
CA SER A 39 7.88 3.65 -10.23
C SER A 39 9.34 3.63 -9.77
N THR A 40 10.10 2.70 -10.31
CA THR A 40 11.53 2.53 -10.00
C THR A 40 12.21 1.80 -11.15
N PRO A 41 13.53 2.03 -11.37
CA PRO A 41 14.29 1.21 -12.32
C PRO A 41 14.44 -0.26 -11.91
N ALA A 42 14.21 -0.57 -10.63
CA ALA A 42 14.30 -1.94 -10.13
C ALA A 42 13.23 -2.82 -10.77
N ASP A 43 13.57 -4.07 -11.06
CA ASP A 43 12.61 -5.02 -11.61
C ASP A 43 11.79 -5.72 -10.51
N LYS A 44 10.82 -6.52 -10.94
CA LYS A 44 9.94 -7.24 -10.03
C LYS A 44 10.71 -8.11 -9.03
N ASP A 45 11.71 -8.84 -9.50
CA ASP A 45 12.45 -9.76 -8.63
C ASP A 45 13.25 -9.00 -7.57
N GLN A 46 13.84 -7.87 -7.93
CA GLN A 46 14.53 -7.01 -6.97
C GLN A 46 13.57 -6.47 -5.91
N LEU A 47 12.36 -6.08 -6.31
CA LEU A 47 11.35 -5.60 -5.39
C LEU A 47 10.88 -6.71 -4.45
N VAL A 48 10.60 -7.89 -4.98
CA VAL A 48 10.16 -9.04 -4.18
C VAL A 48 11.24 -9.44 -3.16
N HIS A 49 12.47 -9.61 -3.61
CA HIS A 49 13.57 -9.99 -2.72
C HIS A 49 13.87 -8.94 -1.67
N GLY A 50 13.91 -7.67 -2.07
CA GLY A 50 14.19 -6.57 -1.15
C GLY A 50 13.12 -6.41 -0.10
N LEU A 51 11.85 -6.48 -0.50
CA LEU A 51 10.73 -6.39 0.43
C LEU A 51 10.72 -7.57 1.40
N ALA A 52 10.93 -8.78 0.92
CA ALA A 52 10.99 -9.97 1.77
C ALA A 52 12.11 -9.86 2.81
N GLY A 53 13.28 -9.39 2.39
CA GLY A 53 14.42 -9.18 3.30
C GLY A 53 14.14 -8.13 4.36
N LEU A 54 13.52 -7.01 3.95
CA LEU A 54 13.19 -5.92 4.85
C LEU A 54 12.16 -6.35 5.91
N LEU A 55 11.21 -7.19 5.53
CA LEU A 55 10.10 -7.60 6.40
C LEU A 55 10.38 -8.86 7.21
N ARG A 56 11.55 -9.48 7.04
CA ARG A 56 11.84 -10.79 7.65
C ARG A 56 11.65 -10.83 9.16
N LYS A 57 11.92 -9.73 9.86
CA LYS A 57 11.79 -9.61 11.31
C LYS A 57 10.66 -8.70 11.74
N GLN A 58 9.80 -8.31 10.80
CA GLN A 58 8.69 -7.42 11.10
C GLN A 58 7.59 -8.17 11.82
N SER A 59 7.22 -7.69 13.03
CA SER A 59 6.10 -8.22 13.79
C SER A 59 4.78 -7.74 13.23
N LEU A 60 3.69 -8.40 13.64
CA LEU A 60 2.34 -7.93 13.38
C LEU A 60 2.18 -6.51 13.90
N ILE A 61 1.34 -5.72 13.23
CA ILE A 61 1.09 -4.33 13.63
C ILE A 61 -0.39 -4.16 13.92
N GLU A 62 -0.71 -3.74 15.14
CA GLU A 62 -2.07 -3.37 15.50
C GLU A 62 -2.38 -1.97 15.00
N ILE A 63 -3.58 -1.80 14.43
CA ILE A 63 -4.07 -0.51 13.97
C ILE A 63 -5.47 -0.26 14.54
N GLU A 64 -5.82 1.01 14.64
CA GLU A 64 -7.16 1.43 15.09
C GLU A 64 -7.68 2.52 14.17
N ALA A 65 -8.92 2.37 13.72
CA ALA A 65 -9.58 3.39 12.91
C ALA A 65 -9.88 4.61 13.78
N ASP A 66 -9.47 5.79 13.31
CA ASP A 66 -9.53 7.03 14.09
C ASP A 66 -10.78 7.84 13.75
N GLU A 67 -10.87 8.37 12.55
CA GLU A 67 -12.01 9.17 12.11
C GLU A 67 -12.21 9.09 10.60
N ALA A 68 -13.45 9.29 10.17
CA ALA A 68 -13.77 9.38 8.75
C ALA A 68 -13.32 10.73 8.20
N ASP A 69 -12.83 10.73 6.95
CA ASP A 69 -12.34 11.93 6.30
C ASP A 69 -12.50 11.78 4.78
N PHE A 70 -12.18 12.83 4.07
CA PHE A 70 -12.17 12.84 2.60
C PHE A 70 -10.80 13.31 2.12
N PHE A 71 -10.19 12.52 1.26
CA PHE A 71 -8.88 12.81 0.68
C PHE A 71 -9.00 13.09 -0.83
N GLY A 72 -7.88 13.45 -1.44
CA GLY A 72 -7.80 13.73 -2.86
C GLY A 72 -7.90 15.21 -3.19
N PRO A 73 -7.58 15.58 -4.45
CA PRO A 73 -7.56 16.99 -4.87
C PRO A 73 -8.91 17.71 -4.72
N ASN A 74 -10.02 16.97 -4.83
CA ASN A 74 -11.38 17.51 -4.71
C ASN A 74 -12.02 17.17 -3.36
N GLU A 75 -11.25 16.57 -2.42
CA GLU A 75 -11.77 16.16 -1.11
C GLU A 75 -13.03 15.30 -1.23
N ASP A 76 -13.02 14.37 -2.19
CA ASP A 76 -14.19 13.53 -2.51
C ASP A 76 -13.92 12.02 -2.39
N ILE A 77 -12.71 11.65 -1.95
CA ILE A 77 -12.35 10.24 -1.73
C ILE A 77 -12.59 9.89 -0.27
N PRO A 78 -13.64 9.10 0.06
CA PRO A 78 -13.91 8.76 1.44
C PRO A 78 -12.87 7.78 1.99
N VAL A 79 -12.34 8.10 3.17
CA VAL A 79 -11.34 7.29 3.85
C VAL A 79 -11.66 7.18 5.33
N MET A 80 -11.15 6.15 5.98
CA MET A 80 -11.07 6.06 7.43
C MET A 80 -9.60 6.29 7.81
N ARG A 81 -9.33 7.33 8.56
CA ARG A 81 -7.98 7.59 9.07
C ARG A 81 -7.59 6.51 10.07
N ILE A 82 -6.33 6.14 10.07
CA ILE A 82 -5.76 5.21 11.04
C ILE A 82 -4.99 6.03 12.07
N LYS A 83 -5.15 5.72 13.35
CA LYS A 83 -4.39 6.37 14.40
C LYS A 83 -2.90 6.27 14.14
N GLN A 84 -2.20 7.38 14.31
CA GLN A 84 -0.75 7.40 14.21
C GLN A 84 -0.16 6.48 15.29
N SER A 85 0.71 5.58 14.87
CA SER A 85 1.46 4.71 15.76
C SER A 85 2.92 4.71 15.35
N GLY A 86 3.80 4.57 16.34
CA GLY A 86 5.23 4.53 16.07
C GLY A 86 5.62 3.35 15.19
N GLU A 87 4.97 2.19 15.39
CA GLU A 87 5.26 0.99 14.63
C GLU A 87 4.89 1.12 13.15
N LEU A 88 3.71 1.64 12.86
CA LEU A 88 3.25 1.82 11.49
C LEU A 88 4.11 2.85 10.77
N LYS A 89 4.41 3.96 11.43
CA LYS A 89 5.28 4.99 10.86
C LYS A 89 6.69 4.45 10.60
N LYS A 90 7.22 3.68 11.53
CA LYS A 90 8.54 3.08 11.38
C LYS A 90 8.58 2.14 10.17
N LEU A 91 7.57 1.30 10.01
CA LEU A 91 7.48 0.40 8.85
C LEU A 91 7.42 1.20 7.56
N HIS A 92 6.56 2.22 7.50
CA HIS A 92 6.49 3.09 6.32
C HIS A 92 7.85 3.70 5.99
N LEU A 93 8.54 4.24 6.98
CA LEU A 93 9.84 4.88 6.76
C LEU A 93 10.91 3.88 6.30
N GLN A 94 10.90 2.67 6.83
CA GLN A 94 11.82 1.62 6.39
C GLN A 94 11.59 1.27 4.91
N ILE A 95 10.33 1.13 4.52
CA ILE A 95 9.98 0.87 3.12
C ILE A 95 10.38 2.06 2.25
N HIS A 96 10.07 3.27 2.69
CA HIS A 96 10.41 4.50 1.97
C HIS A 96 11.92 4.65 1.77
N ASP A 97 12.73 4.42 2.81
CA ASP A 97 14.19 4.52 2.72
C ASP A 97 14.75 3.47 1.75
N TRP A 98 14.22 2.25 1.81
CA TRP A 98 14.62 1.19 0.88
C TRP A 98 14.29 1.57 -0.56
N LEU A 99 13.06 2.05 -0.83
CA LEU A 99 12.66 2.48 -2.16
C LEU A 99 13.48 3.68 -2.64
N THR A 100 13.85 4.59 -1.75
CA THR A 100 14.73 5.72 -2.08
C THR A 100 16.08 5.21 -2.59
N SER A 101 16.63 4.15 -1.99
CA SER A 101 17.84 3.54 -2.47
C SER A 101 17.71 2.91 -3.87
N LEU A 102 16.49 2.64 -4.30
CA LEU A 102 16.16 2.11 -5.62
C LEU A 102 15.70 3.20 -6.61
N HIS A 103 15.98 4.47 -6.28
CA HIS A 103 15.62 5.62 -7.13
C HIS A 103 14.13 5.72 -7.41
N VAL A 104 13.32 5.58 -6.38
CA VAL A 104 11.87 5.64 -6.46
C VAL A 104 11.36 7.00 -6.93
N GLU A 105 10.30 6.98 -7.74
CA GLU A 105 9.51 8.16 -8.10
C GLU A 105 8.06 7.89 -7.71
N TYR A 106 7.53 8.70 -6.81
CA TYR A 106 6.13 8.58 -6.37
C TYR A 106 5.22 9.47 -7.20
N ASN A 107 3.99 9.00 -7.43
CA ASN A 107 2.95 9.85 -8.04
C ASN A 107 2.60 11.02 -7.13
N SER A 108 2.62 10.81 -5.80
CA SER A 108 2.27 11.82 -4.81
C SER A 108 3.33 11.85 -3.70
N PRO A 109 4.53 12.40 -4.00
CA PRO A 109 5.64 12.38 -3.04
C PRO A 109 5.36 13.14 -1.74
N GLN A 110 4.43 14.10 -1.76
CA GLN A 110 4.06 14.87 -0.56
C GLN A 110 3.39 14.02 0.53
N TYR A 111 2.90 12.82 0.18
CA TYR A 111 2.25 11.91 1.13
C TYR A 111 3.17 10.76 1.56
N GLN A 112 4.46 10.88 1.26
CA GLN A 112 5.46 9.87 1.64
C GLN A 112 6.44 10.45 2.66
N GLY A 113 7.12 9.58 3.39
CA GLY A 113 8.07 10.01 4.42
C GLY A 113 7.35 10.74 5.56
N SER A 114 7.77 11.97 5.85
CA SER A 114 7.16 12.77 6.93
C SER A 114 5.72 13.18 6.64
N GLY A 115 5.30 13.15 5.38
CA GLY A 115 3.93 13.47 4.97
C GLY A 115 2.99 12.28 4.96
N TYR A 116 3.42 11.13 5.44
CA TYR A 116 2.61 9.91 5.44
C TYR A 116 1.45 10.02 6.43
N HIS A 117 0.23 9.83 5.93
CA HIS A 117 -0.99 9.81 6.75
C HIS A 117 -1.68 8.47 6.55
N PRO A 118 -1.55 7.52 7.49
CA PRO A 118 -2.15 6.21 7.32
C PRO A 118 -3.67 6.29 7.26
N HIS A 119 -4.25 5.59 6.30
CA HIS A 119 -5.69 5.56 6.13
C HIS A 119 -6.11 4.30 5.38
N CYS A 120 -7.40 4.00 5.47
CA CYS A 120 -8.03 2.93 4.72
C CYS A 120 -9.12 3.55 3.86
N THR A 121 -8.92 3.55 2.54
CA THR A 121 -9.91 4.08 1.60
C THR A 121 -11.11 3.16 1.52
N VAL A 122 -12.31 3.74 1.47
CA VAL A 122 -13.55 2.98 1.27
C VAL A 122 -13.49 2.29 -0.09
N GLN A 123 -13.75 0.98 -0.11
CA GLN A 123 -13.73 0.16 -1.33
C GLN A 123 -15.05 -0.57 -1.46
N ARG A 124 -15.71 -0.43 -2.62
CA ARG A 124 -16.96 -1.15 -2.89
C ARG A 124 -18.00 -0.98 -1.77
N ASP A 125 -18.13 0.23 -1.25
CA ASP A 125 -18.99 0.58 -0.11
C ASP A 125 -18.59 -0.13 1.21
N THR A 126 -17.39 -0.70 1.28
CA THR A 126 -16.84 -1.33 2.47
C THR A 126 -15.79 -0.42 3.10
N SER A 127 -15.83 -0.30 4.41
CA SER A 127 -14.93 0.57 5.18
C SER A 127 -14.68 -0.01 6.56
N LEU A 128 -13.63 0.47 7.20
CA LEU A 128 -13.46 0.25 8.65
C LEU A 128 -14.46 1.12 9.39
N SER A 129 -14.96 0.62 10.50
CA SER A 129 -15.84 1.38 11.41
C SER A 129 -15.00 2.24 12.35
N LEU A 130 -15.57 3.34 12.82
CA LEU A 130 -14.91 4.20 13.80
C LEU A 130 -14.50 3.39 15.04
N GLY A 131 -13.24 3.48 15.42
CA GLY A 131 -12.69 2.75 16.58
C GLY A 131 -12.40 1.28 16.32
N GLU A 132 -12.65 0.77 15.10
CA GLU A 132 -12.36 -0.63 14.78
C GLU A 132 -10.88 -0.92 14.92
N GLN A 133 -10.57 -2.03 15.59
CA GLN A 133 -9.20 -2.50 15.75
C GLN A 133 -8.94 -3.65 14.80
N ARG A 134 -7.82 -3.60 14.10
CA ARG A 134 -7.39 -4.63 13.17
C ARG A 134 -5.91 -4.90 13.37
N VAL A 135 -5.44 -6.02 12.86
CA VAL A 135 -4.03 -6.39 12.89
C VAL A 135 -3.54 -6.53 11.46
N LEU A 136 -2.46 -5.85 11.12
CA LEU A 136 -1.79 -6.04 9.83
C LEU A 136 -0.95 -7.30 9.94
N THR A 137 -1.34 -8.33 9.18
CA THR A 137 -0.71 -9.65 9.23
C THR A 137 0.18 -9.94 8.03
N SER A 138 0.09 -9.11 7.00
CA SER A 138 0.85 -9.31 5.77
C SER A 138 1.10 -7.99 5.06
N VAL A 139 2.06 -8.01 4.15
CA VAL A 139 2.37 -6.89 3.26
C VAL A 139 2.44 -7.44 1.85
N SER A 140 1.78 -6.77 0.92
CA SER A 140 1.69 -7.20 -0.48
C SER A 140 2.28 -6.17 -1.43
N LEU A 141 3.01 -6.65 -2.42
CA LEU A 141 3.45 -5.85 -3.57
C LEU A 141 2.40 -5.97 -4.66
N ILE A 142 1.87 -4.84 -5.09
CA ILE A 142 0.82 -4.78 -6.10
C ILE A 142 1.38 -4.24 -7.41
N ASP A 143 1.18 -5.00 -8.49
CA ASP A 143 1.46 -4.57 -9.86
C ASP A 143 0.25 -3.77 -10.36
N LEU A 144 0.46 -2.50 -10.68
CA LEU A 144 -0.59 -1.61 -11.18
C LEU A 144 -0.66 -1.57 -12.70
N PHE A 145 0.14 -2.39 -13.37
CA PHE A 145 0.19 -2.42 -14.83
C PHE A 145 0.42 -3.86 -15.33
N PRO A 146 -0.34 -4.86 -14.80
CA PRO A 146 -0.14 -6.24 -15.20
C PRO A 146 -0.56 -6.45 -16.65
N ASN A 147 0.27 -7.16 -17.42
CA ASN A 147 0.02 -7.42 -18.83
C ASN A 147 -0.21 -6.14 -19.68
N ASN A 148 0.44 -5.04 -19.27
CA ASN A 148 0.31 -3.74 -19.93
C ASN A 148 -1.11 -3.15 -19.86
N ASP A 149 -1.88 -3.53 -18.83
CA ASP A 149 -3.24 -3.03 -18.63
C ASP A 149 -3.29 -2.17 -17.35
N GLY A 150 -3.42 -0.85 -17.53
CA GLY A 150 -3.47 0.11 -16.42
C GLY A 150 -4.76 0.09 -15.63
N TYR A 151 -5.77 -0.68 -16.06
CA TYR A 151 -7.04 -0.81 -15.33
C TYR A 151 -7.09 -2.07 -14.48
N GLN A 152 -6.11 -2.96 -14.63
CA GLN A 152 -6.00 -4.18 -13.84
C GLN A 152 -4.98 -4.02 -12.74
N ARG A 153 -5.10 -4.84 -11.70
CA ARG A 153 -4.17 -4.91 -10.57
C ARG A 153 -3.84 -6.37 -10.33
N LYS A 154 -2.62 -6.64 -9.89
CA LYS A 154 -2.21 -8.01 -9.56
C LYS A 154 -1.43 -8.02 -8.26
N ILE A 155 -1.77 -8.95 -7.38
CA ILE A 155 -0.97 -9.21 -6.17
C ILE A 155 0.22 -10.05 -6.58
N VAL A 156 1.39 -9.44 -6.67
CA VAL A 156 2.61 -10.10 -7.14
C VAL A 156 3.20 -11.00 -6.05
N LYS A 157 3.21 -10.50 -4.83
CA LYS A 157 3.80 -11.20 -3.68
C LYS A 157 3.14 -10.74 -2.40
N THR A 158 2.84 -11.68 -1.52
CA THR A 158 2.36 -11.40 -0.17
C THR A 158 3.34 -11.99 0.83
N ILE A 159 3.79 -11.16 1.77
CA ILE A 159 4.76 -11.55 2.79
C ILE A 159 4.06 -11.54 4.13
N GLN A 160 4.05 -12.67 4.81
CA GLN A 160 3.44 -12.80 6.14
C GLN A 160 4.35 -12.16 7.18
N LEU A 161 3.74 -11.39 8.10
CA LEU A 161 4.41 -10.79 9.24
C LEU A 161 4.33 -11.72 10.45
N GLY A 162 5.17 -11.49 11.42
CA GLY A 162 5.23 -12.30 12.63
C GLY A 162 6.59 -12.96 12.79
#